data_86c70bed0f0193c9a668d4ab172a7afa
#
_entry.id   86c70bed0f0193c9a668d4ab172a7afa
#
_cell.length_a   1.000
_cell.length_b   1.000
_cell.length_c   1.000
_cell.angle_alpha   90.00
_cell.angle_beta   90.00
_cell.angle_gamma   90.00
#
_symmetry.space_group_name_H-M   'P 1'
#
loop_
_entity.id
_entity.type
_entity.pdbx_description
1 polymer ?
#
loop_
_entity_poly.entity_id
_entity_poly.type
_entity_poly.pdbx_seq_one_letter_code
_entity_poly.pdbx_strand_id
1 'polypeptide(L)'
;MSVMLAFSMLGVLYRVFDEAGYKPRFLLFIHGKTGSMKTTLSKILFIQLANEMFRDTPRRINTDTVTSFERGIILNGRDTVTLIDDYAPAKSPRQQADNDEKLESIIRMVGDGTGKNRSNPDLEDCRSEGVKGVVALTGELTGKGLSSNLRCFYCGIQREYVNESVVTYFQDMPYSFTTLIQ
;
A
#
# COMPACT_ATOMS: atom_id res chain seq x y z
N MET A 1 -9.08 -7.17 -11.53
CA MET A 1 -8.97 -8.11 -10.39
C MET A 1 -7.67 -8.91 -10.42
N SER A 2 -7.26 -9.49 -11.54
CA SER A 2 -6.03 -10.31 -11.65
C SER A 2 -4.74 -9.60 -11.18
N VAL A 3 -4.57 -8.32 -11.49
CA VAL A 3 -3.40 -7.53 -11.04
C VAL A 3 -3.34 -7.39 -9.53
N MET A 4 -4.48 -7.11 -8.87
CA MET A 4 -4.54 -6.97 -7.42
C MET A 4 -4.26 -8.30 -6.73
N LEU A 5 -4.79 -9.40 -7.26
CA LEU A 5 -4.51 -10.75 -6.74
C LEU A 5 -3.03 -11.12 -6.91
N ALA A 6 -2.46 -10.88 -8.09
CA ALA A 6 -1.03 -11.11 -8.32
C ALA A 6 -0.16 -10.27 -7.38
N PHE A 7 -0.55 -9.03 -7.09
CA PHE A 7 0.15 -8.16 -6.16
C PHE A 7 0.02 -8.65 -4.71
N SER A 8 -1.12 -9.21 -4.33
CA SER A 8 -1.32 -9.88 -3.04
C SER A 8 -0.35 -11.06 -2.87
N MET A 9 -0.25 -11.91 -3.89
CA MET A 9 0.69 -13.04 -3.90
C MET A 9 2.15 -12.57 -3.87
N LEU A 10 2.48 -11.47 -4.58
CA LEU A 10 3.80 -10.86 -4.54
C LEU A 10 4.18 -10.43 -3.11
N GLY A 11 3.22 -9.90 -2.34
CA GLY A 11 3.42 -9.55 -0.94
C GLY A 11 3.80 -10.78 -0.10
N VAL A 12 3.04 -11.87 -0.20
CA VAL A 12 3.30 -13.12 0.53
C VAL A 12 4.62 -13.76 0.13
N LEU A 13 5.00 -13.67 -1.14
CA LEU A 13 6.24 -14.23 -1.68
C LEU A 13 7.42 -13.25 -1.63
N TYR A 14 7.27 -12.09 -0.97
CA TYR A 14 8.30 -11.04 -0.98
C TYR A 14 9.68 -11.57 -0.57
N ARG A 15 9.74 -12.35 0.49
CA ARG A 15 10.99 -12.93 0.98
C ARG A 15 11.65 -13.84 -0.06
N VAL A 16 10.89 -14.63 -0.79
CA VAL A 16 11.41 -15.51 -1.84
C VAL A 16 12.06 -14.67 -2.96
N PHE A 17 11.41 -13.59 -3.37
CA PHE A 17 11.98 -12.66 -4.36
C PHE A 17 13.21 -11.93 -3.83
N ASP A 18 13.19 -11.51 -2.57
CA ASP A 18 14.35 -10.85 -1.93
C ASP A 18 15.56 -11.78 -1.87
N GLU A 19 15.38 -13.02 -1.43
CA GLU A 19 16.43 -14.04 -1.38
C GLU A 19 16.96 -14.40 -2.78
N ALA A 20 16.11 -14.34 -3.82
CA ALA A 20 16.50 -14.51 -5.20
C ALA A 20 17.19 -13.27 -5.83
N GLY A 21 17.32 -12.17 -5.09
CA GLY A 21 17.91 -10.91 -5.56
C GLY A 21 16.97 -10.00 -6.36
N TYR A 22 15.68 -10.31 -6.42
CA TYR A 22 14.65 -9.54 -7.15
C TYR A 22 13.70 -8.83 -6.18
N LYS A 23 14.15 -7.76 -5.55
CA LYS A 23 13.31 -6.97 -4.63
C LYS A 23 12.25 -6.18 -5.39
N PRO A 24 10.95 -6.42 -5.17
CA PRO A 24 9.90 -5.57 -5.71
C PRO A 24 10.01 -4.15 -5.13
N ARG A 25 10.33 -3.16 -5.96
CA ARG A 25 10.55 -1.77 -5.56
C ARG A 25 9.59 -0.83 -6.26
N PHE A 26 8.31 -1.17 -6.23
CA PHE A 26 7.25 -0.34 -6.79
C PHE A 26 6.00 -0.40 -5.92
N LEU A 27 5.20 0.62 -6.02
CA LEU A 27 3.92 0.77 -5.33
C LEU A 27 2.78 0.45 -6.31
N LEU A 28 1.78 -0.31 -5.88
CA LEU A 28 0.55 -0.48 -6.63
C LEU A 28 -0.40 0.68 -6.31
N PHE A 29 -0.68 1.53 -7.29
CA PHE A 29 -1.62 2.64 -7.16
C PHE A 29 -2.96 2.28 -7.79
N ILE A 30 -3.97 2.08 -6.94
CA ILE A 30 -5.33 1.72 -7.34
C ILE A 30 -6.15 3.00 -7.42
N HIS A 31 -6.48 3.44 -8.64
CA HIS A 31 -7.18 4.70 -8.84
C HIS A 31 -8.58 4.51 -9.44
N GLY A 32 -9.45 5.46 -9.19
CA GLY A 32 -10.82 5.46 -9.72
C GLY A 32 -11.68 6.50 -9.00
N LYS A 33 -12.85 6.77 -9.54
CA LYS A 33 -13.81 7.72 -8.95
C LYS A 33 -14.28 7.27 -7.56
N THR A 34 -14.78 8.21 -6.76
CA THR A 34 -15.51 7.90 -5.52
C THR A 34 -16.61 6.87 -5.80
N GLY A 35 -16.77 5.89 -4.92
CA GLY A 35 -17.77 4.83 -5.06
C GLY A 35 -17.40 3.70 -6.02
N SER A 36 -16.21 3.68 -6.64
CA SER A 36 -15.76 2.59 -7.50
C SER A 36 -15.34 1.31 -6.77
N MET A 37 -15.54 1.22 -5.46
CA MET A 37 -15.20 0.09 -4.58
C MET A 37 -13.70 -0.21 -4.41
N LYS A 38 -12.82 0.76 -4.68
CA LYS A 38 -11.36 0.60 -4.51
C LYS A 38 -10.98 0.06 -3.13
N THR A 39 -11.40 0.75 -2.09
CA THR A 39 -11.09 0.39 -0.69
C THR A 39 -11.65 -0.98 -0.32
N THR A 40 -12.87 -1.29 -0.74
CA THR A 40 -13.52 -2.57 -0.48
C THR A 40 -12.74 -3.73 -1.10
N LEU A 41 -12.43 -3.62 -2.40
CA LEU A 41 -11.65 -4.64 -3.11
C LEU A 41 -10.24 -4.79 -2.53
N SER A 42 -9.60 -3.66 -2.17
CA SER A 42 -8.28 -3.69 -1.54
C SER A 42 -8.29 -4.36 -0.18
N LYS A 43 -9.32 -4.13 0.64
CA LYS A 43 -9.47 -4.81 1.93
C LYS A 43 -9.66 -6.31 1.75
N ILE A 44 -10.53 -6.73 0.84
CA ILE A 44 -10.77 -8.15 0.56
C ILE A 44 -9.48 -8.86 0.13
N LEU A 45 -8.69 -8.24 -0.75
CA LEU A 45 -7.53 -8.89 -1.37
C LEU A 45 -6.23 -8.76 -0.57
N PHE A 46 -6.06 -7.70 0.20
CA PHE A 46 -4.79 -7.40 0.86
C PHE A 46 -4.84 -7.59 2.38
N ILE A 47 -5.90 -7.15 3.04
CA ILE A 47 -5.98 -7.18 4.51
C ILE A 47 -6.24 -8.58 5.03
N GLN A 48 -6.91 -9.43 4.27
CA GLN A 48 -7.14 -10.82 4.67
C GLN A 48 -5.85 -11.64 4.82
N LEU A 49 -4.78 -11.24 4.15
CA LEU A 49 -3.45 -11.85 4.25
C LEU A 49 -2.54 -11.15 5.26
N ALA A 50 -2.95 -9.99 5.75
CA ALA A 50 -2.18 -9.23 6.73
C ALA A 50 -2.37 -9.79 8.15
N ASN A 51 -1.37 -9.56 9.01
CA ASN A 51 -1.44 -9.89 10.43
C ASN A 51 -2.67 -9.26 11.09
N GLU A 52 -3.33 -9.97 12.00
CA GLU A 52 -4.60 -9.56 12.66
C GLU A 52 -4.59 -8.14 13.22
N MET A 53 -3.44 -7.67 13.68
CA MET A 53 -3.25 -6.34 14.25
C MET A 53 -3.54 -5.18 13.28
N PHE A 54 -3.61 -5.44 11.95
CA PHE A 54 -3.80 -4.42 10.90
C PHE A 54 -5.05 -4.60 10.06
N ARG A 55 -5.90 -5.59 10.36
CA ARG A 55 -7.05 -5.97 9.54
C ARG A 55 -8.12 -4.89 9.45
N ASP A 56 -8.32 -4.06 10.48
CA ASP A 56 -9.51 -3.21 10.58
C ASP A 56 -9.34 -1.77 10.10
N THR A 57 -8.15 -1.21 10.11
CA THR A 57 -7.95 0.21 9.77
C THR A 57 -6.76 0.41 8.83
N PRO A 58 -6.99 0.51 7.53
CA PRO A 58 -5.92 0.94 6.62
C PRO A 58 -5.44 2.34 7.00
N ARG A 59 -4.14 2.58 6.87
CA ARG A 59 -3.55 3.91 7.09
C ARG A 59 -4.10 4.88 6.06
N ARG A 60 -4.29 6.15 6.46
CA ARG A 60 -4.86 7.18 5.59
C ARG A 60 -3.92 8.35 5.42
N ILE A 61 -3.70 8.78 4.18
CA ILE A 61 -2.81 9.91 3.88
C ILE A 61 -3.25 11.18 4.60
N ASN A 62 -4.55 11.42 4.72
CA ASN A 62 -5.08 12.64 5.32
C ASN A 62 -4.87 12.74 6.84
N THR A 63 -4.71 11.62 7.55
CA THR A 63 -4.68 11.59 9.02
C THR A 63 -3.33 11.16 9.58
N ASP A 64 -2.61 10.31 8.87
CA ASP A 64 -1.36 9.74 9.37
C ASP A 64 -0.14 10.61 9.02
N THR A 65 0.90 10.52 9.84
CA THR A 65 2.18 11.18 9.59
C THR A 65 3.11 10.29 8.75
N VAL A 66 4.10 10.89 8.09
CA VAL A 66 5.15 10.15 7.35
C VAL A 66 5.82 9.11 8.26
N THR A 67 6.11 9.46 9.50
CA THR A 67 6.71 8.54 10.48
C THR A 67 5.80 7.34 10.79
N SER A 68 4.48 7.57 10.85
CA SER A 68 3.51 6.49 11.03
C SER A 68 3.50 5.53 9.85
N PHE A 69 3.59 6.06 8.60
CA PHE A 69 3.70 5.24 7.40
C PHE A 69 5.00 4.44 7.38
N GLU A 70 6.15 5.09 7.66
CA GLU A 70 7.45 4.41 7.73
C GLU A 70 7.40 3.22 8.69
N ARG A 71 6.91 3.45 9.92
CA ARG A 71 6.74 2.37 10.89
C ARG A 71 5.84 1.24 10.38
N GLY A 72 4.71 1.59 9.78
CA GLY A 72 3.77 0.60 9.23
C GLY A 72 4.38 -0.25 8.13
N ILE A 73 5.09 0.38 7.20
CA ILE A 73 5.68 -0.31 6.06
C ILE A 73 6.89 -1.16 6.49
N ILE A 74 7.76 -0.62 7.35
CA ILE A 74 9.00 -1.30 7.72
C ILE A 74 8.78 -2.38 8.79
N LEU A 75 8.04 -2.06 9.86
CA LEU A 75 7.90 -2.96 10.99
C LEU A 75 6.80 -4.01 10.79
N ASN A 76 5.72 -3.62 10.12
CA ASN A 76 4.50 -4.43 10.05
C ASN A 76 4.23 -4.99 8.65
N GLY A 77 4.93 -4.49 7.63
CA GLY A 77 4.74 -4.86 6.23
C GLY A 77 5.51 -6.10 5.78
N ARG A 78 6.09 -6.90 6.70
CA ARG A 78 6.88 -8.08 6.32
C ARG A 78 6.00 -9.15 5.69
N ASP A 79 6.40 -9.60 4.49
CA ASP A 79 5.77 -10.68 3.73
C ASP A 79 4.25 -10.46 3.54
N THR A 80 3.85 -9.20 3.35
CA THR A 80 2.45 -8.82 3.16
C THR A 80 2.30 -7.56 2.32
N VAL A 81 1.05 -7.19 2.05
CA VAL A 81 0.69 -5.91 1.42
C VAL A 81 0.30 -4.90 2.50
N THR A 82 1.03 -3.81 2.61
CA THR A 82 0.60 -2.66 3.42
C THR A 82 -0.35 -1.80 2.61
N LEU A 83 -1.61 -1.70 3.04
CA LEU A 83 -2.60 -0.86 2.39
C LEU A 83 -2.60 0.55 2.98
N ILE A 84 -2.48 1.55 2.09
CA ILE A 84 -2.66 2.96 2.39
C ILE A 84 -3.91 3.43 1.64
N ASP A 85 -4.85 4.05 2.33
CA ASP A 85 -6.15 4.39 1.78
C ASP A 85 -6.33 5.90 1.63
N ASP A 86 -7.17 6.27 0.65
CA ASP A 86 -7.79 7.57 0.53
C ASP A 86 -6.85 8.75 0.17
N TYR A 87 -6.07 8.59 -0.91
CA TYR A 87 -5.44 9.75 -1.55
C TYR A 87 -6.47 10.45 -2.45
N ALA A 88 -7.20 11.38 -1.86
CA ALA A 88 -8.29 12.15 -2.47
C ALA A 88 -7.99 13.65 -2.47
N PRO A 89 -8.72 14.45 -3.28
CA PRO A 89 -8.61 15.90 -3.25
C PRO A 89 -8.81 16.46 -1.84
N ALA A 90 -7.88 17.28 -1.38
CA ALA A 90 -7.96 17.92 -0.07
C ALA A 90 -8.83 19.17 -0.09
N LYS A 91 -9.33 19.59 1.08
CA LYS A 91 -10.20 20.76 1.24
C LYS A 91 -9.47 22.10 1.00
N SER A 92 -8.16 22.12 1.09
CA SER A 92 -7.35 23.31 0.87
C SER A 92 -6.07 23.02 0.08
N PRO A 93 -5.51 23.99 -0.65
CA PRO A 93 -4.26 23.83 -1.38
C PRO A 93 -3.08 23.44 -0.47
N ARG A 94 -3.05 23.98 0.76
CA ARG A 94 -2.00 23.62 1.75
C ARG A 94 -2.07 22.17 2.16
N GLN A 95 -3.26 21.68 2.46
CA GLN A 95 -3.47 20.27 2.82
C GLN A 95 -3.17 19.35 1.63
N GLN A 96 -3.50 19.78 0.41
CA GLN A 96 -3.16 19.02 -0.79
C GLN A 96 -1.65 18.90 -0.97
N ALA A 97 -0.91 20.00 -0.78
CA ALA A 97 0.55 19.99 -0.87
C ALA A 97 1.20 19.07 0.20
N ASP A 98 0.69 19.09 1.42
CA ASP A 98 1.12 18.18 2.50
C ASP A 98 0.85 16.70 2.15
N ASN A 99 -0.31 16.39 1.60
CA ASN A 99 -0.65 15.06 1.15
C ASN A 99 0.21 14.59 -0.03
N ASP A 100 0.50 15.49 -0.97
CA ASP A 100 1.37 15.23 -2.12
C ASP A 100 2.80 14.91 -1.64
N GLU A 101 3.33 15.67 -0.67
CA GLU A 101 4.64 15.44 -0.06
C GLU A 101 4.72 14.10 0.69
N LYS A 102 3.67 13.77 1.44
CA LYS A 102 3.56 12.46 2.11
C LYS A 102 3.57 11.32 1.10
N LEU A 103 2.78 11.44 0.04
CA LEU A 103 2.73 10.45 -1.03
C LEU A 103 4.09 10.26 -1.68
N GLU A 104 4.78 11.35 -2.05
CA GLU A 104 6.12 11.27 -2.63
C GLU A 104 7.13 10.60 -1.69
N SER A 105 7.07 10.92 -0.39
CA SER A 105 7.94 10.29 0.61
C SER A 105 7.72 8.77 0.68
N ILE A 106 6.47 8.32 0.64
CA ILE A 106 6.12 6.90 0.62
C ILE A 106 6.64 6.21 -0.65
N ILE A 107 6.39 6.82 -1.82
CA ILE A 107 6.82 6.27 -3.10
C ILE A 107 8.35 6.14 -3.16
N ARG A 108 9.09 7.14 -2.67
CA ARG A 108 10.55 7.08 -2.60
C ARG A 108 11.03 5.98 -1.65
N MET A 109 10.46 5.90 -0.46
CA MET A 109 10.82 4.86 0.52
C MET A 109 10.64 3.46 -0.04
N VAL A 110 9.52 3.18 -0.72
CA VAL A 110 9.24 1.89 -1.36
C VAL A 110 10.20 1.65 -2.53
N GLY A 111 10.40 2.65 -3.40
CA GLY A 111 11.26 2.55 -4.57
C GLY A 111 12.75 2.39 -4.23
N ASP A 112 13.21 3.07 -3.18
CA ASP A 112 14.60 2.97 -2.71
C ASP A 112 14.81 1.77 -1.78
N GLY A 113 13.70 1.22 -1.24
CA GLY A 113 13.71 0.06 -0.35
C GLY A 113 14.24 0.37 1.06
N THR A 114 14.39 1.64 1.40
CA THR A 114 14.98 2.10 2.67
C THR A 114 14.13 3.21 3.28
N GLY A 115 13.94 3.16 4.61
CA GLY A 115 13.39 4.28 5.37
C GLY A 115 14.39 5.45 5.48
N LYS A 116 13.96 6.57 6.03
CA LYS A 116 14.86 7.69 6.33
C LYS A 116 15.86 7.28 7.40
N ASN A 117 17.16 7.45 7.11
CA ASN A 117 18.21 7.32 8.12
C ASN A 117 17.97 8.36 9.20
N ARG A 118 17.79 7.93 10.43
CA ARG A 118 17.74 8.78 11.61
C ARG A 118 19.05 8.58 12.37
N SER A 119 19.87 9.62 12.47
CA SER A 119 20.96 9.65 13.42
C SER A 119 20.36 9.77 14.83
N ASN A 120 20.65 8.78 15.69
CA ASN A 120 20.47 8.93 17.13
C ASN A 120 21.51 9.94 17.65
N PRO A 121 21.22 10.70 18.75
CA PRO A 121 22.20 11.60 19.38
C PRO A 121 23.51 10.90 19.75
N ASP A 122 23.50 9.58 19.91
CA ASP A 122 24.66 8.76 20.30
C ASP A 122 25.49 8.23 19.10
N LEU A 123 25.31 8.79 17.90
CA LEU A 123 26.12 8.49 16.68
C LEU A 123 26.15 7.01 16.24
N GLU A 124 25.33 6.14 16.79
CA GLU A 124 25.14 4.82 16.23
C GLU A 124 24.26 4.90 14.99
N ASP A 125 24.80 4.49 13.85
CA ASP A 125 24.07 4.31 12.59
C ASP A 125 22.98 3.26 12.82
N CYS A 126 21.81 3.70 13.26
CA CYS A 126 20.61 2.89 13.22
C CYS A 126 20.28 2.68 11.74
N ARG A 127 20.87 1.67 11.11
CA ARG A 127 20.47 1.23 9.77
C ARG A 127 18.98 0.94 9.82
N SER A 128 18.19 1.81 9.19
CA SER A 128 16.76 1.58 9.09
C SER A 128 16.58 0.21 8.43
N GLU A 129 15.83 -0.68 9.08
CA GLU A 129 15.42 -1.91 8.41
C GLU A 129 14.73 -1.53 7.10
N GLY A 130 15.11 -2.21 6.01
CA GLY A 130 14.53 -1.94 4.69
C GLY A 130 13.08 -2.39 4.62
N VAL A 131 12.38 -1.95 3.58
CA VAL A 131 11.04 -2.43 3.24
C VAL A 131 11.11 -3.94 2.97
N LYS A 132 10.29 -4.72 3.66
CA LYS A 132 10.26 -6.20 3.60
C LYS A 132 8.93 -6.76 3.09
N GLY A 133 8.16 -5.97 2.39
CA GLY A 133 6.88 -6.30 1.79
C GLY A 133 6.54 -5.34 0.67
N VAL A 134 5.30 -5.35 0.20
CA VAL A 134 4.85 -4.46 -0.87
C VAL A 134 3.80 -3.47 -0.34
N VAL A 135 3.62 -2.36 -1.04
CA VAL A 135 2.69 -1.30 -0.63
C VAL A 135 1.67 -1.06 -1.73
N ALA A 136 0.39 -1.08 -1.36
CA ALA A 136 -0.72 -0.66 -2.21
C ALA A 136 -1.32 0.64 -1.68
N LEU A 137 -1.73 1.52 -2.58
CA LEU A 137 -2.38 2.77 -2.25
C LEU A 137 -3.67 2.93 -3.06
N THR A 138 -4.74 3.39 -2.43
CA THR A 138 -5.97 3.76 -3.13
C THR A 138 -6.11 5.26 -3.24
N GLY A 139 -6.65 5.75 -4.36
CA GLY A 139 -6.86 7.18 -4.52
C GLY A 139 -7.77 7.56 -5.69
N GLU A 140 -8.17 8.83 -5.71
CA GLU A 140 -8.90 9.43 -6.82
C GLU A 140 -7.97 10.21 -7.75
N LEU A 141 -6.90 10.76 -7.20
CA LEU A 141 -5.85 11.46 -7.91
C LEU A 141 -4.66 10.53 -8.16
N THR A 142 -3.87 10.85 -9.17
CA THR A 142 -2.58 10.21 -9.43
C THR A 142 -1.45 11.16 -9.02
N GLY A 143 -0.30 10.62 -8.65
CA GLY A 143 0.87 11.42 -8.31
C GLY A 143 1.32 12.33 -9.47
N LYS A 144 1.77 13.55 -9.17
CA LYS A 144 2.12 14.55 -10.17
C LYS A 144 3.58 14.50 -10.62
N GLY A 145 4.46 13.84 -9.87
CA GLY A 145 5.89 13.80 -10.14
C GLY A 145 6.30 12.74 -11.16
N LEU A 146 7.16 13.07 -12.13
CA LEU A 146 7.68 12.11 -13.11
C LEU A 146 8.42 10.95 -12.42
N SER A 147 9.24 11.25 -11.43
CA SER A 147 9.97 10.24 -10.63
C SER A 147 9.05 9.32 -9.85
N SER A 148 7.94 9.84 -9.35
CA SER A 148 6.93 9.07 -8.63
C SER A 148 6.17 8.13 -9.56
N ASN A 149 5.87 8.59 -10.78
CA ASN A 149 5.16 7.79 -11.77
C ASN A 149 5.95 6.56 -12.22
N LEU A 150 7.27 6.65 -12.30
CA LEU A 150 8.14 5.53 -12.68
C LEU A 150 8.27 4.44 -11.60
N ARG A 151 7.89 4.76 -10.35
CA ARG A 151 7.91 3.83 -9.22
C ARG A 151 6.53 3.29 -8.85
N CYS A 152 5.51 3.64 -9.62
CA CYS A 152 4.14 3.20 -9.40
C CYS A 152 3.63 2.34 -10.55
N PHE A 153 2.95 1.26 -10.22
CA PHE A 153 2.12 0.53 -11.15
C PHE A 153 0.66 0.98 -10.95
N TYR A 154 0.08 1.59 -11.97
CA TYR A 154 -1.27 2.13 -11.90
C TYR A 154 -2.32 1.11 -12.32
N CYS A 155 -3.32 0.89 -11.47
CA CYS A 155 -4.46 0.02 -11.72
C CYS A 155 -5.77 0.83 -11.60
N GLY A 156 -6.45 1.04 -12.72
CA GLY A 156 -7.74 1.74 -12.76
C GLY A 156 -8.91 0.82 -12.39
N ILE A 157 -9.79 1.27 -11.50
CA ILE A 157 -11.05 0.58 -11.19
C ILE A 157 -12.22 1.44 -11.62
N GLN A 158 -13.10 0.86 -12.45
CA GLN A 158 -14.34 1.46 -12.87
C GLN A 158 -15.50 0.65 -12.29
N ARG A 159 -16.50 1.33 -11.77
CA ARG A 159 -17.63 0.73 -11.05
C ARG A 159 -18.39 -0.31 -11.88
N GLU A 160 -18.55 -0.04 -13.16
CA GLU A 160 -19.27 -0.90 -14.11
C GLU A 160 -18.65 -2.28 -14.30
N TYR A 161 -17.35 -2.44 -14.01
CA TYR A 161 -16.65 -3.73 -14.09
C TYR A 161 -16.60 -4.49 -12.77
N VAL A 162 -17.20 -3.94 -11.71
CA VAL A 162 -17.22 -4.57 -10.39
C VAL A 162 -18.56 -5.26 -10.16
N ASN A 163 -18.53 -6.59 -10.02
CA ASN A 163 -19.73 -7.36 -9.68
C ASN A 163 -19.97 -7.27 -8.15
N GLU A 164 -21.02 -6.54 -7.76
CA GLU A 164 -21.35 -6.32 -6.36
C GLU A 164 -21.69 -7.59 -5.59
N SER A 165 -22.41 -8.52 -6.22
CA SER A 165 -22.79 -9.78 -5.56
C SER A 165 -21.55 -10.60 -5.20
N VAL A 166 -20.53 -10.61 -6.07
CA VAL A 166 -19.25 -11.28 -5.79
C VAL A 166 -18.51 -10.58 -4.66
N VAL A 167 -18.49 -9.23 -4.66
CA VAL A 167 -17.84 -8.46 -3.61
C VAL A 167 -18.51 -8.73 -2.25
N THR A 168 -19.85 -8.70 -2.19
CA THR A 168 -20.61 -8.98 -0.97
C THR A 168 -20.32 -10.40 -0.47
N TYR A 169 -20.32 -11.38 -1.37
CA TYR A 169 -19.98 -12.77 -1.02
C TYR A 169 -18.62 -12.88 -0.30
N PHE A 170 -17.59 -12.21 -0.83
CA PHE A 170 -16.27 -12.22 -0.19
C PHE A 170 -16.16 -11.36 1.07
N GLN A 171 -17.01 -10.35 1.24
CA GLN A 171 -17.11 -9.60 2.49
C GLN A 171 -17.70 -10.45 3.62
N ASP A 172 -18.70 -11.28 3.30
CA ASP A 172 -19.36 -12.17 4.25
C ASP A 172 -18.49 -13.40 4.61
N MET A 173 -17.46 -13.68 3.80
CA MET A 173 -16.49 -14.76 4.03
C MET A 173 -15.05 -14.21 4.27
N PRO A 174 -14.78 -13.61 5.43
CA PRO A 174 -13.56 -12.83 5.66
C PRO A 174 -12.25 -13.63 5.61
N TYR A 175 -12.26 -14.93 5.52
CA TYR A 175 -11.05 -15.77 5.51
C TYR A 175 -10.92 -16.67 4.27
N SER A 176 -11.76 -16.45 3.26
CA SER A 176 -11.80 -17.31 2.07
C SER A 176 -10.50 -17.34 1.27
N PHE A 177 -9.72 -16.25 1.27
CA PHE A 177 -8.41 -16.20 0.60
C PHE A 177 -7.28 -16.82 1.43
N THR A 178 -7.33 -16.74 2.75
CA THR A 178 -6.34 -17.41 3.61
C THR A 178 -6.41 -18.93 3.51
N THR A 179 -7.60 -19.47 3.33
CA THR A 179 -7.80 -20.92 3.17
C THR A 179 -7.30 -21.45 1.81
N LEU A 180 -7.19 -20.59 0.81
CA LEU A 180 -6.65 -20.95 -0.52
C LEU A 180 -5.11 -21.00 -0.58
N ILE A 181 -4.43 -20.46 0.44
CA ILE A 181 -2.97 -20.30 0.46
C ILE A 181 -2.32 -21.23 1.50
N GLN A 182 -3.10 -21.82 2.39
CA GLN A 182 -2.67 -22.89 3.28
C GLN A 182 -2.66 -24.25 2.56
#